data_5681d4904a911efc8fe12e23f147f643
#
_entry.id   5681d4904a911efc8fe12e23f147f643
#
_cell.length_a   1.000
_cell.length_b   1.000
_cell.length_c   1.000
_cell.angle_alpha   90.00
_cell.angle_beta   90.00
_cell.angle_gamma   90.00
#
_symmetry.space_group_name_H-M   'P 1'
#
loop_
_entity.id
_entity.type
_entity.pdbx_description
1 polymer ?
#
loop_
_entity_poly.entity_id
_entity_poly.type
_entity_poly.pdbx_seq_one_letter_code
_entity_poly.pdbx_strand_id
1 'polypeptide(L)'
;MAAIERARAELQRVEDPREAAVFVAQTEAIRYLAEKAHAGHEVQNQAAELALRAKRRAGELLVSLPKNLGGRGTGNTVLPVPRLDELGIGKIDSSRWQAVASVPEDRFEQHLAEQQTAGRELTTAGVLAIAKHLSAQAARKSELNARLIEPTNDYAEGPGWRLFGGHFQERLGVLPDECIDAIVTDPPYNADALALWGDLAKHAARLLKPQGLLIALSGQLWLPDVLYKLSEYLHYGWLYCQPLPGQHSRILPRHLFQTWKPWLVFSNGPWPSGSVEWHEDTTPSSVMQKSYRWQQDGVPATYLIEVFTQPGDVICDPFVGIGSHGEAVVGLDREFIGCEADSGRFAIAVDRLRSRDA
;
A
#
# COMPACT_ATOMS: atom_id res chain seq x y z
N MET A 1 9.48 14.74 -31.77
CA MET A 1 9.06 15.78 -30.82
C MET A 1 7.78 16.51 -31.27
N ALA A 2 7.77 17.37 -32.27
CA ALA A 2 6.58 18.15 -32.65
C ALA A 2 5.33 17.32 -33.05
N ALA A 3 5.46 16.08 -33.53
CA ALA A 3 4.34 15.21 -33.88
C ALA A 3 3.68 14.60 -32.64
N ILE A 4 4.45 14.23 -31.64
CA ILE A 4 3.95 13.65 -30.37
C ILE A 4 3.23 14.73 -29.55
N GLU A 5 3.76 15.94 -29.49
CA GLU A 5 3.10 17.08 -28.82
C GLU A 5 1.77 17.45 -29.51
N ARG A 6 1.71 17.41 -30.82
CA ARG A 6 0.46 17.60 -31.55
C ARG A 6 -0.56 16.50 -31.23
N ALA A 7 -0.12 15.24 -31.23
CA ALA A 7 -0.98 14.13 -30.87
C ALA A 7 -1.52 14.20 -29.43
N ARG A 8 -0.70 14.67 -28.48
CA ARG A 8 -1.18 14.94 -27.09
C ARG A 8 -2.26 16.01 -27.05
N ALA A 9 -2.09 17.11 -27.79
CA ALA A 9 -3.08 18.19 -27.84
C ALA A 9 -4.38 17.75 -28.54
N GLU A 10 -4.31 16.89 -29.55
CA GLU A 10 -5.47 16.30 -30.20
C GLU A 10 -6.22 15.36 -29.27
N LEU A 11 -5.50 14.51 -28.54
CA LEU A 11 -6.09 13.55 -27.59
C LEU A 11 -6.97 14.24 -26.54
N GLN A 12 -6.58 15.41 -26.06
CA GLN A 12 -7.37 16.17 -25.08
C GLN A 12 -8.72 16.66 -25.62
N ARG A 13 -8.87 16.74 -26.92
CA ARG A 13 -10.09 17.19 -27.60
C ARG A 13 -11.04 16.06 -28.00
N VAL A 14 -10.58 14.82 -27.86
CA VAL A 14 -11.38 13.63 -28.20
C VAL A 14 -12.51 13.47 -27.18
N GLU A 15 -13.75 13.54 -27.63
CA GLU A 15 -14.96 13.39 -26.82
C GLU A 15 -15.82 12.17 -27.25
N ASP A 16 -15.59 11.62 -28.44
CA ASP A 16 -16.30 10.45 -28.98
C ASP A 16 -15.49 9.16 -28.71
N PRO A 17 -16.11 8.11 -28.11
CA PRO A 17 -15.44 6.83 -27.89
C PRO A 17 -14.93 6.14 -29.17
N ARG A 18 -15.55 6.35 -30.32
CA ARG A 18 -15.07 5.82 -31.62
C ARG A 18 -13.79 6.50 -32.04
N GLU A 19 -13.76 7.82 -31.93
CA GLU A 19 -12.58 8.62 -32.25
C GLU A 19 -11.43 8.23 -31.32
N ALA A 20 -11.70 8.05 -30.03
CA ALA A 20 -10.73 7.56 -29.06
C ALA A 20 -10.17 6.19 -29.43
N ALA A 21 -11.00 5.25 -29.87
CA ALA A 21 -10.56 3.93 -30.32
C ALA A 21 -9.64 3.99 -31.55
N VAL A 22 -9.97 4.85 -32.52
CA VAL A 22 -9.11 5.10 -33.69
C VAL A 22 -7.78 5.69 -33.25
N PHE A 23 -7.81 6.62 -32.31
CA PHE A 23 -6.61 7.25 -31.76
C PHE A 23 -5.71 6.23 -31.03
N VAL A 24 -6.29 5.30 -30.25
CA VAL A 24 -5.54 4.19 -29.64
C VAL A 24 -4.85 3.34 -30.71
N ALA A 25 -5.54 2.97 -31.79
CA ALA A 25 -4.96 2.19 -32.88
C ALA A 25 -3.78 2.91 -33.56
N GLN A 26 -3.92 4.23 -33.79
CA GLN A 26 -2.86 5.05 -34.38
C GLN A 26 -1.62 5.14 -33.46
N THR A 27 -1.82 5.36 -32.16
CA THR A 27 -0.72 5.46 -31.20
C THR A 27 -0.01 4.13 -30.98
N GLU A 28 -0.72 3.02 -31.00
CA GLU A 28 -0.12 1.68 -31.00
C GLU A 28 0.69 1.39 -32.28
N ALA A 29 0.24 1.84 -33.43
CA ALA A 29 1.02 1.74 -34.65
C ALA A 29 2.30 2.56 -34.58
N ILE A 30 2.27 3.78 -34.02
CA ILE A 30 3.45 4.63 -33.79
C ILE A 30 4.43 3.92 -32.84
N ARG A 31 3.94 3.37 -31.73
CA ARG A 31 4.75 2.60 -30.78
C ARG A 31 5.44 1.42 -31.44
N TYR A 32 4.68 0.61 -32.18
CA TYR A 32 5.21 -0.54 -32.93
C TYR A 32 6.28 -0.13 -33.95
N LEU A 33 6.07 0.94 -34.70
CA LEU A 33 7.06 1.45 -35.67
C LEU A 33 8.34 1.96 -34.98
N ALA A 34 8.20 2.65 -33.84
CA ALA A 34 9.36 3.11 -33.08
C ALA A 34 10.21 1.93 -32.55
N GLU A 35 9.56 0.85 -32.10
CA GLU A 35 10.21 -0.38 -31.67
C GLU A 35 10.92 -1.08 -32.84
N LYS A 36 10.24 -1.27 -33.98
CA LYS A 36 10.79 -1.92 -35.18
C LYS A 36 11.91 -1.15 -35.84
N ALA A 37 11.86 0.18 -35.77
CA ALA A 37 12.93 1.06 -36.27
C ALA A 37 14.13 1.11 -35.31
N HIS A 38 14.12 0.40 -34.21
CA HIS A 38 15.13 0.48 -33.15
C HIS A 38 15.42 1.92 -32.73
N ALA A 39 14.37 2.74 -32.65
CA ALA A 39 14.48 4.11 -32.18
C ALA A 39 15.07 4.16 -30.77
N GLY A 40 15.75 5.25 -30.43
CA GLY A 40 16.32 5.40 -29.08
C GLY A 40 15.28 5.26 -27.98
N HIS A 41 15.67 4.83 -26.79
CA HIS A 41 14.82 4.54 -25.64
C HIS A 41 13.85 5.69 -25.32
N GLU A 42 14.29 6.94 -25.44
CA GLU A 42 13.46 8.11 -25.21
C GLU A 42 12.27 8.19 -26.18
N VAL A 43 12.50 7.95 -27.47
CA VAL A 43 11.45 7.97 -28.49
C VAL A 43 10.46 6.83 -28.30
N GLN A 44 10.95 5.64 -27.94
CA GLN A 44 10.09 4.49 -27.64
C GLN A 44 9.19 4.76 -26.41
N ASN A 45 9.77 5.33 -25.34
CA ASN A 45 9.00 5.69 -24.13
C ASN A 45 7.98 6.81 -24.41
N GLN A 46 8.31 7.82 -25.20
CA GLN A 46 7.35 8.85 -25.58
C GLN A 46 6.18 8.29 -26.39
N ALA A 47 6.43 7.35 -27.32
CA ALA A 47 5.40 6.67 -28.08
C ALA A 47 4.52 5.77 -27.18
N ALA A 48 5.12 5.06 -26.24
CA ALA A 48 4.44 4.22 -25.27
C ALA A 48 3.57 5.05 -24.31
N GLU A 49 4.07 6.18 -23.83
CA GLU A 49 3.30 7.13 -23.00
C GLU A 49 2.08 7.64 -23.75
N LEU A 50 2.23 8.07 -24.99
CA LEU A 50 1.12 8.53 -25.81
C LEU A 50 0.03 7.44 -25.98
N ALA A 51 0.45 6.20 -26.21
CA ALA A 51 -0.47 5.07 -26.32
C ALA A 51 -1.19 4.76 -25.00
N LEU A 52 -0.51 4.90 -23.84
CA LEU A 52 -1.11 4.76 -22.52
C LEU A 52 -2.15 5.85 -22.23
N ARG A 53 -1.83 7.10 -22.56
CA ARG A 53 -2.76 8.24 -22.40
C ARG A 53 -3.99 8.09 -23.32
N ALA A 54 -3.79 7.62 -24.55
CA ALA A 54 -4.89 7.31 -25.47
C ALA A 54 -5.85 6.24 -24.93
N LYS A 55 -5.30 5.15 -24.38
CA LYS A 55 -6.08 4.08 -23.72
C LYS A 55 -6.82 4.60 -22.49
N ARG A 56 -6.18 5.45 -21.69
CA ARG A 56 -6.81 6.09 -20.53
C ARG A 56 -8.01 6.91 -20.97
N ARG A 57 -7.83 7.80 -21.94
CA ARG A 57 -8.92 8.64 -22.46
C ARG A 57 -10.08 7.84 -23.05
N ALA A 58 -9.77 6.79 -23.84
CA ALA A 58 -10.78 5.88 -24.35
C ALA A 58 -11.54 5.16 -23.22
N GLY A 59 -10.84 4.74 -22.17
CA GLY A 59 -11.44 4.12 -20.99
C GLY A 59 -12.37 5.07 -20.23
N GLU A 60 -11.99 6.33 -20.02
CA GLU A 60 -12.80 7.37 -19.39
C GLU A 60 -14.12 7.60 -20.15
N LEU A 61 -14.03 7.72 -21.47
CA LEU A 61 -15.21 7.89 -22.32
C LEU A 61 -16.13 6.66 -22.31
N LEU A 62 -15.57 5.44 -22.24
CA LEU A 62 -16.35 4.21 -22.12
C LEU A 62 -17.05 4.10 -20.76
N VAL A 63 -16.43 4.55 -19.69
CA VAL A 63 -17.02 4.57 -18.32
C VAL A 63 -18.15 5.58 -18.25
N SER A 64 -18.06 6.70 -18.97
CA SER A 64 -19.10 7.76 -18.99
C SER A 64 -20.34 7.39 -19.80
N LEU A 65 -20.27 6.35 -20.64
CA LEU A 65 -21.44 5.89 -21.37
C LEU A 65 -22.52 5.35 -20.44
N PRO A 66 -23.80 5.64 -20.67
CA PRO A 66 -24.89 5.08 -19.90
C PRO A 66 -24.85 3.54 -19.94
N LYS A 67 -24.88 2.89 -18.77
CA LYS A 67 -24.90 1.43 -18.71
C LYS A 67 -26.27 0.94 -19.20
N ASN A 68 -26.29 0.07 -20.22
CA ASN A 68 -27.49 -0.68 -20.59
C ASN A 68 -27.87 -1.59 -19.42
N LEU A 69 -28.73 -1.12 -18.54
CA LEU A 69 -29.43 -1.96 -17.55
C LEU A 69 -30.40 -2.82 -18.36
N GLY A 70 -30.01 -4.04 -18.70
CA GLY A 70 -30.82 -5.02 -19.42
C GLY A 70 -32.13 -5.34 -18.68
N GLY A 71 -33.10 -4.45 -18.78
CA GLY A 71 -34.48 -4.61 -18.33
C GLY A 71 -35.38 -4.68 -19.55
N ARG A 72 -36.17 -5.74 -19.66
CA ARG A 72 -37.29 -5.81 -20.62
C ARG A 72 -38.23 -4.63 -20.40
N GLY A 73 -38.32 -3.80 -21.39
CA GLY A 73 -39.08 -2.63 -21.64
C GLY A 73 -40.27 -2.25 -20.75
N THR A 74 -40.31 -1.00 -20.43
CA THR A 74 -41.51 -0.17 -20.48
C THR A 74 -41.06 1.21 -20.96
N GLY A 75 -41.68 1.65 -22.05
CA GLY A 75 -41.42 2.79 -22.87
C GLY A 75 -40.99 4.06 -22.14
N ASN A 76 -39.73 4.39 -22.28
CA ASN A 76 -39.24 5.76 -22.23
C ASN A 76 -38.08 5.83 -23.22
N THR A 77 -38.12 6.83 -24.10
CA THR A 77 -37.15 7.11 -25.15
C THR A 77 -35.78 7.42 -24.58
N VAL A 78 -35.07 6.39 -24.17
CA VAL A 78 -33.63 6.51 -23.86
C VAL A 78 -32.92 6.38 -25.20
N LEU A 79 -32.10 7.37 -25.55
CA LEU A 79 -31.22 7.31 -26.72
C LEU A 79 -30.45 5.97 -26.68
N PRO A 80 -30.38 5.21 -27.80
CA PRO A 80 -29.70 3.91 -27.77
C PRO A 80 -28.23 4.11 -27.42
N VAL A 81 -27.78 3.49 -26.33
CA VAL A 81 -26.37 3.46 -25.96
C VAL A 81 -25.64 2.64 -27.02
N PRO A 82 -24.62 3.18 -27.69
CA PRO A 82 -23.89 2.46 -28.71
C PRO A 82 -23.25 1.19 -28.13
N ARG A 83 -23.33 0.08 -28.86
CA ARG A 83 -22.71 -1.18 -28.47
C ARG A 83 -21.21 -1.14 -28.79
N LEU A 84 -20.40 -1.92 -28.05
CA LEU A 84 -18.95 -1.97 -28.28
C LEU A 84 -18.57 -2.39 -29.70
N ASP A 85 -19.33 -3.30 -30.32
CA ASP A 85 -19.14 -3.70 -31.69
C ASP A 85 -19.44 -2.57 -32.69
N GLU A 86 -20.45 -1.74 -32.43
CA GLU A 86 -20.75 -0.52 -33.20
C GLU A 86 -19.65 0.56 -33.06
N LEU A 87 -18.93 0.54 -31.95
CA LEU A 87 -17.77 1.40 -31.72
C LEU A 87 -16.47 0.83 -32.30
N GLY A 88 -16.48 -0.39 -32.80
CA GLY A 88 -15.29 -1.08 -33.28
C GLY A 88 -14.33 -1.53 -32.15
N ILE A 89 -14.83 -1.66 -30.90
CA ILE A 89 -14.01 -1.94 -29.69
C ILE A 89 -14.28 -3.38 -29.23
N GLY A 90 -13.21 -4.17 -29.10
CA GLY A 90 -13.27 -5.50 -28.52
C GLY A 90 -13.59 -5.46 -27.01
N LYS A 91 -14.30 -6.48 -26.48
CA LYS A 91 -14.62 -6.58 -25.06
C LYS A 91 -13.36 -6.57 -24.16
N ILE A 92 -12.30 -7.23 -24.62
CA ILE A 92 -11.02 -7.29 -23.87
C ILE A 92 -10.37 -5.91 -23.83
N ASP A 93 -10.36 -5.20 -24.96
CA ASP A 93 -9.76 -3.86 -25.04
C ASP A 93 -10.57 -2.85 -24.23
N SER A 94 -11.89 -2.89 -24.33
CA SER A 94 -12.77 -2.07 -23.49
C SER A 94 -12.49 -2.28 -21.99
N SER A 95 -12.38 -3.54 -21.54
CA SER A 95 -12.08 -3.84 -20.13
C SER A 95 -10.69 -3.33 -19.71
N ARG A 96 -9.67 -3.52 -20.57
CA ARG A 96 -8.31 -3.03 -20.30
C ARG A 96 -8.23 -1.50 -20.25
N TRP A 97 -8.89 -0.82 -21.19
CA TRP A 97 -8.88 0.66 -21.23
C TRP A 97 -9.62 1.26 -20.03
N GLN A 98 -10.75 0.69 -19.64
CA GLN A 98 -11.45 1.08 -18.43
C GLN A 98 -10.61 0.83 -17.16
N ALA A 99 -9.85 -0.27 -17.10
CA ALA A 99 -8.93 -0.52 -16.02
C ALA A 99 -7.78 0.51 -15.97
N VAL A 100 -7.21 0.89 -17.12
CA VAL A 100 -6.20 1.97 -17.19
C VAL A 100 -6.82 3.30 -16.72
N ALA A 101 -8.04 3.62 -17.11
CA ALA A 101 -8.75 4.81 -16.70
C ALA A 101 -9.11 4.84 -15.21
N SER A 102 -9.25 3.68 -14.57
CA SER A 102 -9.55 3.57 -13.13
C SER A 102 -8.38 3.93 -12.21
N VAL A 103 -7.15 4.01 -12.74
CA VAL A 103 -5.99 4.48 -11.97
C VAL A 103 -6.12 5.98 -11.73
N PRO A 104 -6.05 6.49 -10.48
CA PRO A 104 -6.05 7.93 -10.21
C PRO A 104 -4.96 8.67 -11.00
N GLU A 105 -5.24 9.92 -11.38
CA GLU A 105 -4.34 10.70 -12.26
C GLU A 105 -2.95 10.87 -11.66
N ASP A 106 -2.88 11.22 -10.38
CA ASP A 106 -1.63 11.38 -9.62
C ASP A 106 -0.78 10.11 -9.63
N ARG A 107 -1.39 8.95 -9.42
CA ARG A 107 -0.71 7.64 -9.43
C ARG A 107 -0.29 7.23 -10.84
N PHE A 108 -1.08 7.58 -11.84
CA PHE A 108 -0.75 7.34 -13.24
C PHE A 108 0.49 8.16 -13.66
N GLU A 109 0.48 9.47 -13.36
CA GLU A 109 1.61 10.37 -13.66
C GLU A 109 2.87 10.01 -12.87
N GLN A 110 2.72 9.66 -11.60
CA GLN A 110 3.82 9.17 -10.78
C GLN A 110 4.48 7.96 -11.42
N HIS A 111 3.70 6.95 -11.82
CA HIS A 111 4.22 5.75 -12.47
C HIS A 111 4.97 6.07 -13.77
N LEU A 112 4.42 6.95 -14.60
CA LEU A 112 5.11 7.37 -15.83
C LEU A 112 6.46 8.01 -15.52
N ALA A 113 6.52 8.93 -14.56
CA ALA A 113 7.74 9.61 -14.16
C ALA A 113 8.79 8.65 -13.57
N GLU A 114 8.39 7.74 -12.69
CA GLU A 114 9.26 6.73 -12.08
C GLU A 114 9.90 5.81 -13.14
N GLN A 115 9.10 5.28 -14.08
CA GLN A 115 9.63 4.40 -15.13
C GLN A 115 10.58 5.16 -16.06
N GLN A 116 10.28 6.41 -16.40
CA GLN A 116 11.16 7.24 -17.22
C GLN A 116 12.48 7.55 -16.52
N THR A 117 12.42 7.92 -15.24
CA THR A 117 13.61 8.22 -14.42
C THR A 117 14.50 6.99 -14.24
N ALA A 118 13.88 5.81 -14.08
CA ALA A 118 14.58 4.54 -13.95
C ALA A 118 15.07 3.97 -15.31
N GLY A 119 14.80 4.65 -16.43
CA GLY A 119 15.16 4.18 -17.78
C GLY A 119 14.45 2.87 -18.18
N ARG A 120 13.28 2.60 -17.58
CA ARG A 120 12.49 1.39 -17.84
C ARG A 120 11.46 1.64 -18.94
N GLU A 121 11.01 0.56 -19.58
CA GLU A 121 9.98 0.63 -20.62
C GLU A 121 8.60 0.88 -20.02
N LEU A 122 7.86 1.82 -20.60
CA LEU A 122 6.46 2.07 -20.27
C LEU A 122 5.56 1.01 -20.93
N THR A 123 4.80 0.26 -20.13
CA THR A 123 3.94 -0.82 -20.62
C THR A 123 2.51 -0.70 -20.11
N THR A 124 1.56 -1.15 -20.92
CA THR A 124 0.15 -1.30 -20.48
C THR A 124 0.05 -2.28 -19.31
N ALA A 125 0.88 -3.31 -19.27
CA ALA A 125 0.90 -4.30 -18.19
C ALA A 125 1.25 -3.66 -16.83
N GLY A 126 2.21 -2.72 -16.80
CA GLY A 126 2.56 -1.98 -15.58
C GLY A 126 1.38 -1.18 -15.02
N VAL A 127 0.69 -0.42 -15.88
CA VAL A 127 -0.50 0.35 -15.44
C VAL A 127 -1.66 -0.56 -15.02
N LEU A 128 -1.87 -1.69 -15.72
CA LEU A 128 -2.89 -2.68 -15.34
C LEU A 128 -2.57 -3.36 -14.00
N ALA A 129 -1.31 -3.55 -13.66
CA ALA A 129 -0.91 -4.05 -12.35
C ALA A 129 -1.32 -3.08 -11.23
N ILE A 130 -1.10 -1.77 -11.42
CA ILE A 130 -1.56 -0.73 -10.49
C ILE A 130 -3.10 -0.75 -10.36
N ALA A 131 -3.83 -0.78 -11.48
CA ALA A 131 -5.29 -0.85 -11.47
C ALA A 131 -5.80 -2.07 -10.71
N LYS A 132 -5.18 -3.24 -10.91
CA LYS A 132 -5.50 -4.48 -10.20
C LYS A 132 -5.23 -4.37 -8.71
N HIS A 133 -4.09 -3.78 -8.32
CA HIS A 133 -3.74 -3.56 -6.91
C HIS A 133 -4.77 -2.63 -6.23
N LEU A 134 -5.07 -1.49 -6.82
CA LEU A 134 -6.06 -0.54 -6.30
C LEU A 134 -7.47 -1.14 -6.20
N SER A 135 -7.89 -1.91 -7.20
CA SER A 135 -9.19 -2.59 -7.16
C SER A 135 -9.25 -3.66 -6.06
N ALA A 136 -8.18 -4.42 -5.87
CA ALA A 136 -8.07 -5.39 -4.79
C ALA A 136 -8.09 -4.70 -3.41
N GLN A 137 -7.40 -3.56 -3.25
CA GLN A 137 -7.45 -2.75 -2.03
C GLN A 137 -8.87 -2.27 -1.74
N ALA A 138 -9.56 -1.70 -2.73
CA ALA A 138 -10.93 -1.21 -2.56
C ALA A 138 -11.90 -2.33 -2.15
N ALA A 139 -11.80 -3.51 -2.77
CA ALA A 139 -12.61 -4.67 -2.42
C ALA A 139 -12.34 -5.14 -0.97
N ARG A 140 -11.07 -5.20 -0.56
CA ARG A 140 -10.67 -5.57 0.80
C ARG A 140 -11.11 -4.55 1.83
N LYS A 141 -10.95 -3.25 1.53
CA LYS A 141 -11.46 -2.17 2.39
C LYS A 141 -12.97 -2.30 2.60
N SER A 142 -13.73 -2.63 1.54
CA SER A 142 -15.17 -2.87 1.63
C SER A 142 -15.50 -4.09 2.49
N GLU A 143 -14.77 -5.21 2.32
CA GLU A 143 -14.94 -6.42 3.13
C GLU A 143 -14.58 -6.19 4.59
N LEU A 144 -13.44 -5.50 4.84
CA LEU A 144 -13.00 -5.11 6.16
C LEU A 144 -14.06 -4.24 6.85
N ASN A 145 -14.59 -3.22 6.15
CA ASN A 145 -15.65 -2.35 6.65
C ASN A 145 -16.93 -3.12 6.98
N ALA A 146 -17.29 -4.12 6.17
CA ALA A 146 -18.50 -4.93 6.40
C ALA A 146 -18.38 -5.87 7.62
N ARG A 147 -17.15 -6.24 8.02
CA ARG A 147 -16.90 -7.14 9.16
C ARG A 147 -16.57 -6.41 10.46
N LEU A 148 -16.20 -5.14 10.41
CA LEU A 148 -15.97 -4.31 11.59
C LEU A 148 -17.31 -3.96 12.21
N ILE A 149 -17.65 -4.67 13.29
CA ILE A 149 -18.89 -4.61 14.03
C ILE A 149 -18.94 -3.35 14.90
N GLU A 150 -20.13 -2.89 15.18
CA GLU A 150 -20.59 -1.67 15.87
C GLU A 150 -19.66 -1.03 16.92
N PRO A 151 -19.63 0.31 16.99
CA PRO A 151 -18.78 1.04 17.92
C PRO A 151 -19.15 0.72 19.38
N THR A 152 -18.22 0.11 20.08
CA THR A 152 -18.22 0.01 21.55
C THR A 152 -17.40 1.17 22.11
N ASN A 153 -17.45 1.43 23.43
CA ASN A 153 -16.60 2.44 24.07
C ASN A 153 -15.09 2.21 23.89
N ASP A 154 -14.71 1.03 23.38
CA ASP A 154 -13.35 0.59 23.12
C ASP A 154 -13.03 0.60 21.62
N TYR A 155 -13.70 1.44 20.82
CA TYR A 155 -13.46 1.59 19.39
C TYR A 155 -13.42 3.07 19.01
N ALA A 156 -12.50 3.44 18.16
CA ALA A 156 -12.41 4.77 17.56
C ALA A 156 -11.94 4.67 16.11
N GLU A 157 -12.43 5.57 15.28
CA GLU A 157 -12.01 5.66 13.87
C GLU A 157 -11.94 7.12 13.41
N GLY A 158 -11.23 7.30 12.31
CA GLY A 158 -11.13 8.55 11.56
C GLY A 158 -10.68 8.26 10.12
N PRO A 159 -10.40 9.30 9.33
CA PRO A 159 -9.91 9.14 7.97
C PRO A 159 -8.64 8.31 7.91
N GLY A 160 -8.73 7.11 7.32
CA GLY A 160 -7.57 6.22 7.13
C GLY A 160 -7.11 5.47 8.38
N TRP A 161 -7.84 5.49 9.52
CA TRP A 161 -7.43 4.73 10.70
C TRP A 161 -8.59 4.17 11.53
N ARG A 162 -8.31 3.06 12.22
CA ARG A 162 -9.21 2.39 13.18
C ARG A 162 -8.43 1.85 14.35
N LEU A 163 -8.91 2.12 15.57
CA LEU A 163 -8.33 1.64 16.82
C LEU A 163 -9.33 0.83 17.63
N PHE A 164 -8.85 -0.27 18.20
CA PHE A 164 -9.59 -1.15 19.08
C PHE A 164 -8.95 -1.15 20.47
N GLY A 165 -9.72 -0.86 21.50
CA GLY A 165 -9.33 -1.07 22.89
C GLY A 165 -9.46 -2.53 23.25
N GLY A 166 -8.40 -3.13 23.81
CA GLY A 166 -8.37 -4.53 24.25
C GLY A 166 -7.19 -5.31 23.70
N HIS A 167 -7.15 -6.60 24.03
CA HIS A 167 -6.08 -7.49 23.60
C HIS A 167 -6.19 -7.85 22.12
N PHE A 168 -5.06 -7.82 21.41
CA PHE A 168 -5.03 -8.04 19.96
C PHE A 168 -5.51 -9.45 19.57
N GLN A 169 -5.33 -10.47 20.43
CA GLN A 169 -5.79 -11.83 20.18
C GLN A 169 -7.32 -11.88 19.96
N GLU A 170 -8.05 -11.07 20.70
CA GLU A 170 -9.51 -10.97 20.60
C GLU A 170 -9.92 -10.01 19.48
N ARG A 171 -9.35 -8.81 19.49
CA ARG A 171 -9.76 -7.72 18.60
C ARG A 171 -9.38 -7.94 17.14
N LEU A 172 -8.18 -8.47 16.87
CA LEU A 172 -7.78 -8.82 15.51
C LEU A 172 -8.26 -10.21 15.08
N GLY A 173 -8.76 -11.02 16.02
CA GLY A 173 -9.34 -12.33 15.75
C GLY A 173 -10.56 -12.30 14.82
N VAL A 174 -11.30 -11.19 14.81
CA VAL A 174 -12.48 -10.99 13.95
C VAL A 174 -12.15 -10.54 12.52
N LEU A 175 -10.90 -10.09 12.28
CA LEU A 175 -10.48 -9.66 10.95
C LEU A 175 -10.38 -10.86 10.00
N PRO A 176 -10.66 -10.66 8.70
CA PRO A 176 -10.47 -11.68 7.67
C PRO A 176 -9.01 -12.15 7.59
N ASP A 177 -8.81 -13.36 7.11
CA ASP A 177 -7.49 -13.85 6.74
C ASP A 177 -6.94 -13.03 5.56
N GLU A 178 -5.62 -12.91 5.48
CA GLU A 178 -4.91 -12.27 4.35
C GLU A 178 -5.41 -10.85 4.02
N CYS A 179 -5.82 -10.07 5.02
CA CYS A 179 -6.35 -8.71 4.82
C CYS A 179 -5.34 -7.58 5.09
N ILE A 180 -4.18 -7.88 5.68
CA ILE A 180 -3.15 -6.93 6.09
C ILE A 180 -1.95 -7.02 5.15
N ASP A 181 -1.43 -5.88 4.71
CA ASP A 181 -0.23 -5.80 3.86
C ASP A 181 1.04 -5.88 4.68
N ALA A 182 1.11 -5.15 5.80
CA ALA A 182 2.21 -5.26 6.75
C ALA A 182 1.74 -5.06 8.19
N ILE A 183 2.45 -5.68 9.12
CA ILE A 183 2.34 -5.43 10.56
C ILE A 183 3.60 -4.68 10.98
N VAL A 184 3.45 -3.47 11.54
CA VAL A 184 4.55 -2.65 12.05
C VAL A 184 4.30 -2.39 13.53
N THR A 185 5.17 -2.89 14.41
CA THR A 185 4.81 -2.97 15.84
C THR A 185 6.02 -2.96 16.79
N ASP A 186 5.79 -2.56 18.03
CA ASP A 186 6.77 -2.58 19.15
C ASP A 186 6.21 -3.38 20.33
N PRO A 187 6.20 -4.73 20.26
CA PRO A 187 5.72 -5.57 21.35
C PRO A 187 6.61 -5.44 22.59
N PRO A 188 6.11 -5.75 23.79
CA PRO A 188 6.97 -5.87 24.97
C PRO A 188 7.98 -7.01 24.79
N TYR A 189 9.24 -6.79 25.22
CA TYR A 189 10.38 -7.70 25.01
C TYR A 189 11.08 -8.13 26.30
N ASN A 190 10.32 -8.32 27.37
CA ASN A 190 10.76 -8.98 28.59
C ASN A 190 10.49 -10.50 28.54
N ALA A 191 11.04 -11.25 29.51
CA ALA A 191 10.86 -12.71 29.55
C ALA A 191 9.38 -13.15 29.58
N ASP A 192 8.56 -12.42 30.36
CA ASP A 192 7.14 -12.72 30.54
C ASP A 192 6.33 -12.49 29.24
N ALA A 193 6.87 -11.70 28.33
CA ALA A 193 6.24 -11.38 27.05
C ALA A 193 6.57 -12.37 25.92
N LEU A 194 7.43 -13.35 26.13
CA LEU A 194 7.81 -14.32 25.06
C LEU A 194 6.61 -15.10 24.50
N ALA A 195 5.60 -15.38 25.32
CA ALA A 195 4.37 -16.01 24.86
C ALA A 195 3.62 -15.12 23.85
N LEU A 196 3.58 -13.79 24.07
CA LEU A 196 2.93 -12.85 23.17
C LEU A 196 3.60 -12.82 21.78
N TRP A 197 4.91 -13.08 21.68
CA TRP A 197 5.60 -13.16 20.39
C TRP A 197 5.15 -14.38 19.57
N GLY A 198 4.85 -15.51 20.23
CA GLY A 198 4.25 -16.68 19.58
C GLY A 198 2.82 -16.40 19.10
N ASP A 199 2.01 -15.77 19.93
CA ASP A 199 0.66 -15.34 19.57
C ASP A 199 0.70 -14.32 18.41
N LEU A 200 1.61 -13.34 18.46
CA LEU A 200 1.82 -12.38 17.38
C LEU A 200 2.17 -13.09 16.07
N ALA A 201 3.11 -14.03 16.09
CA ALA A 201 3.52 -14.79 14.90
C ALA A 201 2.35 -15.55 14.28
N LYS A 202 1.55 -16.23 15.10
CA LYS A 202 0.36 -16.97 14.66
C LYS A 202 -0.71 -16.07 14.04
N HIS A 203 -0.98 -14.91 14.67
CA HIS A 203 -1.94 -13.95 14.12
C HIS A 203 -1.40 -13.27 12.86
N ALA A 204 -0.11 -12.93 12.83
CA ALA A 204 0.54 -12.38 11.66
C ALA A 204 0.46 -13.33 10.46
N ALA A 205 0.75 -14.61 10.64
CA ALA A 205 0.65 -15.61 9.57
C ALA A 205 -0.76 -15.74 8.98
N ARG A 206 -1.81 -15.53 9.80
CA ARG A 206 -3.20 -15.54 9.34
C ARG A 206 -3.61 -14.24 8.66
N LEU A 207 -3.24 -13.10 9.26
CA LEU A 207 -3.72 -11.79 8.82
C LEU A 207 -2.95 -11.23 7.63
N LEU A 208 -1.64 -11.52 7.56
CA LEU A 208 -0.81 -11.05 6.47
C LEU A 208 -1.17 -11.73 5.17
N LYS A 209 -1.22 -10.96 4.12
CA LYS A 209 -1.30 -11.47 2.75
C LYS A 209 -0.10 -12.38 2.44
N PRO A 210 -0.18 -13.23 1.41
CA PRO A 210 0.99 -13.91 0.88
C PRO A 210 2.10 -12.87 0.58
N GLN A 211 3.30 -13.12 1.12
CA GLN A 211 4.45 -12.21 1.08
C GLN A 211 4.28 -10.88 1.85
N GLY A 212 3.19 -10.69 2.61
CA GLY A 212 3.05 -9.59 3.55
C GLY A 212 4.10 -9.67 4.66
N LEU A 213 4.44 -8.55 5.27
CA LEU A 213 5.58 -8.44 6.17
C LEU A 213 5.16 -8.17 7.62
N LEU A 214 5.82 -8.85 8.56
CA LEU A 214 5.89 -8.45 9.97
C LEU A 214 7.20 -7.68 10.18
N ILE A 215 7.11 -6.45 10.63
CA ILE A 215 8.22 -5.54 10.92
C ILE A 215 8.12 -5.18 12.41
N ALA A 216 8.91 -5.83 13.26
CA ALA A 216 8.76 -5.72 14.70
C ALA A 216 10.03 -5.23 15.38
N LEU A 217 9.93 -4.16 16.16
CA LEU A 217 11.00 -3.71 17.03
C LEU A 217 11.18 -4.69 18.19
N SER A 218 12.42 -5.04 18.52
CA SER A 218 12.71 -5.98 19.59
C SER A 218 13.86 -5.53 20.50
N GLY A 219 13.91 -6.11 21.69
CA GLY A 219 15.08 -6.06 22.56
C GLY A 219 16.11 -7.12 22.14
N GLN A 220 17.39 -6.89 22.51
CA GLN A 220 18.47 -7.82 22.17
C GLN A 220 18.63 -8.98 23.17
N LEU A 221 18.16 -8.80 24.42
CA LEU A 221 18.42 -9.77 25.48
C LEU A 221 17.74 -11.15 25.20
N TRP A 222 16.53 -11.13 24.68
CA TRP A 222 15.71 -12.31 24.36
C TRP A 222 15.58 -12.52 22.85
N LEU A 223 16.48 -11.93 22.06
CA LEU A 223 16.42 -12.00 20.62
C LEU A 223 16.41 -13.42 20.05
N PRO A 224 17.23 -14.38 20.54
CA PRO A 224 17.19 -15.77 20.04
C PRO A 224 15.81 -16.42 20.23
N ASP A 225 15.17 -16.19 21.40
CA ASP A 225 13.85 -16.77 21.70
C ASP A 225 12.76 -16.12 20.83
N VAL A 226 12.83 -14.80 20.61
CA VAL A 226 11.92 -14.06 19.73
C VAL A 226 12.04 -14.55 18.29
N LEU A 227 13.26 -14.67 17.76
CA LEU A 227 13.49 -15.20 16.41
C LEU A 227 12.93 -16.62 16.25
N TYR A 228 13.15 -17.47 17.25
CA TYR A 228 12.59 -18.83 17.24
C TYR A 228 11.05 -18.80 17.19
N LYS A 229 10.39 -18.00 18.05
CA LYS A 229 8.93 -17.87 18.08
C LYS A 229 8.34 -17.36 16.78
N LEU A 230 8.96 -16.38 16.17
CA LEU A 230 8.52 -15.84 14.88
C LEU A 230 8.70 -16.87 13.75
N SER A 231 9.82 -17.62 13.76
CA SER A 231 10.14 -18.63 12.75
C SER A 231 9.23 -19.87 12.79
N GLU A 232 8.44 -20.06 13.84
CA GLU A 232 7.45 -21.14 13.91
C GLU A 232 6.31 -20.96 12.87
N TYR A 233 6.05 -19.72 12.43
CA TYR A 233 4.92 -19.37 11.55
C TYR A 233 5.31 -18.51 10.34
N LEU A 234 6.43 -17.80 10.40
CA LEU A 234 6.85 -16.83 9.40
C LEU A 234 8.26 -17.13 8.90
N HIS A 235 8.59 -16.64 7.73
CA HIS A 235 9.92 -16.77 7.14
C HIS A 235 10.79 -15.56 7.52
N TYR A 236 11.98 -15.82 8.06
CA TYR A 236 12.95 -14.77 8.35
C TYR A 236 13.38 -14.05 7.06
N GLY A 237 13.26 -12.73 7.05
CA GLY A 237 13.73 -11.88 5.96
C GLY A 237 15.07 -11.24 6.31
N TRP A 238 15.05 -10.25 7.20
CA TRP A 238 16.26 -9.51 7.60
C TRP A 238 16.14 -8.91 9.00
N LEU A 239 17.27 -8.33 9.47
CA LEU A 239 17.37 -7.58 10.71
C LEU A 239 17.90 -6.17 10.40
N TYR A 240 17.16 -5.12 10.78
CA TYR A 240 17.57 -3.73 10.64
C TYR A 240 18.08 -3.18 11.96
N CYS A 241 19.10 -2.33 11.87
CA CYS A 241 19.68 -1.64 13.02
C CYS A 241 19.01 -0.27 13.20
N GLN A 242 18.36 -0.04 14.34
CA GLN A 242 17.94 1.29 14.79
C GLN A 242 18.98 1.85 15.74
N PRO A 243 19.81 2.83 15.37
CA PRO A 243 20.72 3.50 16.29
C PRO A 243 19.96 4.27 17.39
N LEU A 244 20.58 4.39 18.56
CA LEU A 244 20.04 5.12 19.71
C LEU A 244 20.96 6.31 20.08
N PRO A 245 21.00 7.37 19.27
CA PRO A 245 21.89 8.50 19.50
C PRO A 245 21.57 9.19 20.82
N GLY A 246 22.59 9.40 21.65
CA GLY A 246 22.45 10.05 22.96
C GLY A 246 21.67 9.28 24.01
N GLN A 247 21.22 8.05 23.71
CA GLN A 247 20.49 7.19 24.64
C GLN A 247 21.23 5.87 24.82
N HIS A 248 21.59 5.53 26.06
CA HIS A 248 22.24 4.27 26.36
C HIS A 248 21.45 3.53 27.45
N SER A 249 20.80 2.44 27.06
CA SER A 249 20.17 1.54 28.03
C SER A 249 21.23 0.62 28.62
N ARG A 250 21.28 0.52 29.97
CA ARG A 250 22.18 -0.40 30.66
C ARG A 250 21.57 -1.79 30.68
N ILE A 251 22.28 -2.75 30.12
CA ILE A 251 21.91 -4.18 30.19
C ILE A 251 22.71 -4.80 31.34
N LEU A 252 22.19 -4.70 32.56
CA LEU A 252 22.87 -5.11 33.79
C LEU A 252 23.40 -6.53 33.79
N PRO A 253 22.64 -7.55 33.33
CA PRO A 253 23.13 -8.94 33.29
C PRO A 253 24.31 -9.17 32.34
N ARG A 254 24.60 -8.22 31.44
CA ARG A 254 25.67 -8.32 30.45
C ARG A 254 26.75 -7.25 30.64
N HIS A 255 26.60 -6.33 31.59
CA HIS A 255 27.50 -5.20 31.83
C HIS A 255 27.82 -4.38 30.57
N LEU A 256 26.82 -4.15 29.73
CA LEU A 256 26.98 -3.39 28.49
C LEU A 256 25.95 -2.25 28.35
N PHE A 257 26.28 -1.30 27.51
CA PHE A 257 25.37 -0.26 27.08
C PHE A 257 24.77 -0.65 25.70
N GLN A 258 23.46 -0.69 25.62
CA GLN A 258 22.76 -0.87 24.36
C GLN A 258 22.76 0.46 23.61
N THR A 259 23.33 0.47 22.41
CA THR A 259 23.44 1.67 21.54
C THR A 259 22.57 1.57 20.30
N TRP A 260 21.89 0.46 20.09
CA TRP A 260 20.97 0.23 19.00
C TRP A 260 19.91 -0.82 19.37
N LYS A 261 18.81 -0.88 18.60
CA LYS A 261 17.77 -1.91 18.69
C LYS A 261 17.56 -2.59 17.35
N PRO A 262 17.21 -3.90 17.35
CA PRO A 262 16.86 -4.61 16.11
C PRO A 262 15.40 -4.38 15.74
N TRP A 263 15.15 -4.08 14.47
CA TRP A 263 13.88 -4.32 13.81
C TRP A 263 13.97 -5.66 13.07
N LEU A 264 13.05 -6.56 13.38
CA LEU A 264 12.97 -7.90 12.80
C LEU A 264 11.98 -7.86 11.66
N VAL A 265 12.40 -8.30 10.46
CA VAL A 265 11.53 -8.37 9.29
C VAL A 265 11.32 -9.82 8.91
N PHE A 266 10.07 -10.25 8.94
CA PHE A 266 9.63 -11.59 8.57
C PHE A 266 8.56 -11.49 7.49
N SER A 267 8.44 -12.52 6.63
CA SER A 267 7.43 -12.57 5.57
C SER A 267 6.46 -13.74 5.77
N ASN A 268 5.21 -13.53 5.37
CA ASN A 268 4.22 -14.61 5.27
C ASN A 268 4.43 -15.37 3.95
N GLY A 269 5.27 -16.39 3.96
CA GLY A 269 5.74 -17.11 2.79
C GLY A 269 7.12 -16.66 2.31
N PRO A 270 7.57 -17.10 1.12
CA PRO A 270 8.88 -16.75 0.58
C PRO A 270 9.07 -15.25 0.48
N TRP A 271 10.30 -14.78 0.74
CA TRP A 271 10.65 -13.37 0.64
C TRP A 271 10.22 -12.78 -0.72
N PRO A 272 9.55 -11.61 -0.75
CA PRO A 272 9.15 -10.98 -2.00
C PRO A 272 10.37 -10.69 -2.86
N SER A 273 10.42 -11.24 -4.06
CA SER A 273 11.52 -11.07 -4.99
C SER A 273 11.25 -9.92 -5.96
N GLY A 274 12.22 -9.02 -6.12
CA GLY A 274 12.35 -8.17 -7.30
C GLY A 274 11.65 -6.82 -7.28
N SER A 275 11.09 -6.34 -6.16
CA SER A 275 10.34 -5.09 -6.12
C SER A 275 10.89 -4.00 -5.19
N VAL A 276 11.90 -4.30 -4.39
CA VAL A 276 12.46 -3.33 -3.44
C VAL A 276 13.76 -2.75 -4.00
N GLU A 277 13.87 -1.45 -4.03
CA GLU A 277 15.13 -0.77 -4.39
C GLU A 277 16.21 -1.06 -3.34
N TRP A 278 17.48 -0.95 -3.74
CA TRP A 278 18.60 -1.11 -2.82
C TRP A 278 18.53 -0.05 -1.71
N HIS A 279 18.57 -0.45 -0.46
CA HIS A 279 18.53 0.41 0.71
C HIS A 279 19.44 -0.15 1.81
N GLU A 280 19.78 0.72 2.78
CA GLU A 280 20.62 0.33 3.92
C GLU A 280 19.81 -0.40 4.98
N ASP A 281 20.43 -1.34 5.68
CA ASP A 281 19.82 -2.06 6.81
C ASP A 281 19.98 -1.31 8.16
N THR A 282 20.34 -0.03 8.09
CA THR A 282 20.39 0.88 9.23
C THR A 282 19.31 1.95 9.04
N THR A 283 18.38 2.03 9.99
CA THR A 283 17.34 3.04 9.93
C THR A 283 17.87 4.42 10.32
N PRO A 284 17.34 5.51 9.74
CA PRO A 284 17.56 6.83 10.30
C PRO A 284 17.03 6.88 11.74
N SER A 285 17.55 7.78 12.54
CA SER A 285 17.11 7.99 13.92
C SER A 285 17.30 9.45 14.33
N SER A 286 16.49 9.93 15.28
CA SER A 286 16.58 11.27 15.81
C SER A 286 16.93 11.28 17.30
N VAL A 287 17.47 12.40 17.78
CA VAL A 287 17.60 12.66 19.22
C VAL A 287 16.24 13.15 19.71
N MET A 288 15.42 12.23 20.22
CA MET A 288 14.03 12.50 20.58
C MET A 288 13.91 13.09 21.98
N GLN A 289 13.17 14.20 22.14
CA GLN A 289 12.63 14.64 23.41
C GLN A 289 11.34 13.86 23.69
N LYS A 290 11.37 12.93 24.65
CA LYS A 290 10.22 12.10 24.98
C LYS A 290 9.19 12.88 25.78
N SER A 291 7.96 12.95 25.25
CA SER A 291 6.80 13.46 25.98
C SER A 291 6.23 12.42 26.96
N TYR A 292 6.46 11.12 26.66
CA TYR A 292 6.00 9.98 27.48
C TYR A 292 7.14 8.99 27.73
N ARG A 293 7.12 8.32 28.88
CA ARG A 293 8.21 7.44 29.36
C ARG A 293 8.62 6.35 28.37
N TRP A 294 7.67 5.80 27.61
CA TRP A 294 7.88 4.68 26.68
C TRP A 294 7.70 5.06 25.21
N GLN A 295 7.65 6.35 24.91
CA GLN A 295 7.53 6.82 23.55
C GLN A 295 8.74 6.38 22.72
N GLN A 296 8.50 5.79 21.56
CA GLN A 296 9.52 5.46 20.56
C GLN A 296 9.72 6.61 19.57
N ASP A 297 10.90 6.65 18.95
CA ASP A 297 11.16 7.51 17.80
C ASP A 297 10.34 7.00 16.61
N GLY A 298 9.51 7.84 16.02
CA GLY A 298 8.69 7.48 14.85
C GLY A 298 9.49 7.38 13.55
N VAL A 299 10.66 8.03 13.48
CA VAL A 299 11.49 8.10 12.26
C VAL A 299 11.90 6.73 11.73
N PRO A 300 12.38 5.76 12.53
CA PRO A 300 12.70 4.42 12.05
C PRO A 300 11.49 3.67 11.48
N ALA A 301 10.34 3.74 12.15
CA ALA A 301 9.12 3.10 11.67
C ALA A 301 8.66 3.73 10.35
N THR A 302 8.66 5.06 10.23
CA THR A 302 8.35 5.79 9.01
C THR A 302 9.21 5.31 7.85
N TYR A 303 10.52 5.24 8.03
CA TYR A 303 11.46 4.73 7.02
C TYR A 303 11.12 3.31 6.56
N LEU A 304 10.88 2.39 7.51
CA LEU A 304 10.57 0.99 7.16
C LEU A 304 9.20 0.85 6.48
N ILE A 305 8.22 1.67 6.85
CA ILE A 305 6.93 1.73 6.18
C ILE A 305 7.10 2.20 4.72
N GLU A 306 7.87 3.25 4.48
CA GLU A 306 8.16 3.75 3.12
C GLU A 306 8.88 2.71 2.25
N VAL A 307 9.88 2.02 2.82
CA VAL A 307 10.67 1.00 2.11
C VAL A 307 9.82 -0.20 1.70
N PHE A 308 8.94 -0.66 2.59
CA PHE A 308 8.29 -1.97 2.44
C PHE A 308 6.82 -1.92 2.03
N THR A 309 6.21 -0.74 1.97
CA THR A 309 4.79 -0.62 1.68
C THR A 309 4.50 0.47 0.66
N GLN A 310 3.28 0.46 0.12
CA GLN A 310 2.81 1.44 -0.83
C GLN A 310 1.64 2.26 -0.25
N PRO A 311 1.42 3.53 -0.67
CA PRO A 311 0.22 4.26 -0.33
C PRO A 311 -1.05 3.46 -0.61
N GLY A 312 -1.98 3.46 0.37
CA GLY A 312 -3.20 2.67 0.35
C GLY A 312 -3.07 1.24 0.88
N ASP A 313 -1.87 0.76 1.24
CA ASP A 313 -1.69 -0.51 1.94
C ASP A 313 -2.30 -0.45 3.34
N VAL A 314 -2.82 -1.58 3.82
CA VAL A 314 -3.36 -1.73 5.17
C VAL A 314 -2.26 -2.18 6.12
N ILE A 315 -1.91 -1.30 7.06
CA ILE A 315 -0.87 -1.55 8.06
C ILE A 315 -1.53 -1.79 9.43
N CYS A 316 -1.11 -2.84 10.11
CA CYS A 316 -1.62 -3.17 11.43
C CYS A 316 -0.56 -3.00 12.52
N ASP A 317 -0.95 -2.46 13.68
CA ASP A 317 -0.14 -2.47 14.90
C ASP A 317 -0.94 -3.14 16.04
N PRO A 318 -0.58 -4.37 16.43
CA PRO A 318 -1.21 -5.05 17.57
C PRO A 318 -0.87 -4.45 18.96
N PHE A 319 0.11 -3.55 19.04
CA PHE A 319 0.61 -2.94 20.28
C PHE A 319 0.79 -1.42 20.10
N VAL A 320 -0.30 -0.73 19.81
CA VAL A 320 -0.31 0.71 19.41
C VAL A 320 0.39 1.63 20.41
N GLY A 321 0.34 1.32 21.70
CA GLY A 321 0.85 2.22 22.72
C GLY A 321 0.12 3.57 22.66
N ILE A 322 0.88 4.64 22.45
CA ILE A 322 0.35 6.01 22.33
C ILE A 322 0.17 6.48 20.88
N GLY A 323 0.18 5.55 19.89
CA GLY A 323 -0.19 5.84 18.51
C GLY A 323 0.92 6.37 17.58
N SER A 324 2.20 6.27 17.95
CA SER A 324 3.30 6.81 17.13
C SER A 324 3.42 6.16 15.76
N HIS A 325 3.24 4.84 15.66
CA HIS A 325 3.24 4.13 14.38
C HIS A 325 2.00 4.48 13.55
N GLY A 326 0.82 4.58 14.18
CA GLY A 326 -0.41 4.97 13.50
C GLY A 326 -0.31 6.33 12.86
N GLU A 327 0.28 7.31 13.56
CA GLU A 327 0.54 8.64 13.02
C GLU A 327 1.47 8.60 11.79
N ALA A 328 2.52 7.77 11.83
CA ALA A 328 3.42 7.57 10.70
C ALA A 328 2.70 6.93 9.50
N VAL A 329 1.91 5.87 9.74
CA VAL A 329 1.16 5.14 8.72
C VAL A 329 0.19 6.06 7.98
N VAL A 330 -0.66 6.79 8.71
CA VAL A 330 -1.63 7.72 8.13
C VAL A 330 -0.92 8.86 7.40
N GLY A 331 0.24 9.31 7.92
CA GLY A 331 1.07 10.33 7.31
C GLY A 331 1.65 10.01 5.96
N LEU A 332 1.72 8.76 5.65
CA LEU A 332 2.24 8.22 4.41
C LEU A 332 1.12 7.72 3.48
N ASP A 333 -0.13 8.11 3.71
CA ASP A 333 -1.32 7.70 2.94
C ASP A 333 -1.58 6.19 2.94
N ARG A 334 -1.29 5.51 4.06
CA ARG A 334 -1.65 4.10 4.32
C ARG A 334 -2.87 4.04 5.22
N GLU A 335 -3.60 2.91 5.18
CA GLU A 335 -4.70 2.63 6.09
C GLU A 335 -4.16 1.98 7.37
N PHE A 336 -4.56 2.48 8.53
CA PHE A 336 -4.09 1.99 9.83
C PHE A 336 -5.16 1.21 10.59
N ILE A 337 -4.78 0.07 11.15
CA ILE A 337 -5.59 -0.71 12.09
C ILE A 337 -4.73 -1.00 13.31
N GLY A 338 -5.23 -0.70 14.50
CA GLY A 338 -4.44 -0.95 15.70
C GLY A 338 -5.23 -1.44 16.90
N CYS A 339 -4.52 -2.08 17.83
CA CYS A 339 -5.06 -2.50 19.13
C CYS A 339 -4.20 -1.98 20.28
N GLU A 340 -4.83 -1.56 21.38
CA GLU A 340 -4.15 -1.22 22.62
C GLU A 340 -4.97 -1.73 23.83
N ALA A 341 -4.33 -2.54 24.65
CA ALA A 341 -4.99 -3.15 25.81
C ALA A 341 -5.14 -2.19 27.00
N ASP A 342 -4.24 -1.22 27.13
CA ASP A 342 -4.31 -0.21 28.18
C ASP A 342 -5.24 0.93 27.77
N SER A 343 -6.33 1.13 28.49
CA SER A 343 -7.35 2.14 28.17
C SER A 343 -6.81 3.58 28.19
N GLY A 344 -5.83 3.87 29.04
CA GLY A 344 -5.21 5.20 29.11
C GLY A 344 -4.37 5.49 27.87
N ARG A 345 -3.56 4.51 27.42
CA ARG A 345 -2.79 4.62 26.18
C ARG A 345 -3.68 4.66 24.95
N PHE A 346 -4.75 3.85 24.94
CA PHE A 346 -5.76 3.87 23.90
C PHE A 346 -6.34 5.28 23.71
N ALA A 347 -6.76 5.94 24.80
CA ALA A 347 -7.29 7.30 24.75
C ALA A 347 -6.25 8.30 24.16
N ILE A 348 -4.98 8.21 24.60
CA ILE A 348 -3.90 9.06 24.05
C ILE A 348 -3.68 8.81 22.56
N ALA A 349 -3.72 7.54 22.11
CA ALA A 349 -3.56 7.18 20.72
C ALA A 349 -4.71 7.74 19.85
N VAL A 350 -5.94 7.65 20.35
CA VAL A 350 -7.13 8.23 19.67
C VAL A 350 -6.99 9.75 19.54
N ASP A 351 -6.62 10.46 20.61
CA ASP A 351 -6.45 11.91 20.58
C ASP A 351 -5.33 12.33 19.63
N ARG A 352 -4.23 11.58 19.59
CA ARG A 352 -3.11 11.82 18.66
C ARG A 352 -3.55 11.71 17.20
N LEU A 353 -4.24 10.64 16.84
CA LEU A 353 -4.69 10.43 15.46
C LEU A 353 -5.76 11.46 15.04
N ARG A 354 -6.68 11.81 15.93
CA ARG A 354 -7.68 12.86 15.68
C ARG A 354 -7.07 14.25 15.50
N SER A 355 -6.01 14.57 16.28
CA SER A 355 -5.34 15.88 16.18
C SER A 355 -4.64 16.09 14.85
N ARG A 356 -4.43 15.04 14.08
CA ARG A 356 -3.87 15.09 12.74
C ARG A 356 -4.93 15.38 11.68
N ASP A 357 -6.18 15.00 11.94
CA ASP A 357 -7.31 15.21 11.02
C ASP A 357 -7.84 16.65 11.07
N ALA A 358 -7.37 17.48 12.03
CA ALA A 358 -7.74 18.86 12.25
C ALA A 358 -6.76 19.83 11.60
#